data_ff719026a32f67bca12999de72ffce86
#
_entry.id   ff719026a32f67bca12999de72ffce86
#
_cell.length_a   1.000
_cell.length_b   1.000
_cell.length_c   1.000
_cell.angle_alpha   90.00
_cell.angle_beta   90.00
_cell.angle_gamma   90.00
#
_symmetry.space_group_name_H-M   'P 1'
#
loop_
_entity.id
_entity.type
_entity.pdbx_description
1 polymer ?
#
loop_
_entity_poly.entity_id
_entity_poly.type
_entity_poly.pdbx_seq_one_letter_code
_entity_poly.pdbx_strand_id
1 'polypeptide(L)'
;ICYDFGVYYLTAIVSLFGPVDRVVSSVRNLAAKRVNIIPGSPEYGQEFDYTNESQVFTILEMKNGVTGTFCVNGDSVINDQAVFTIYGKKGILKLVDPNNFGGDVVYIPGVKDWTQQAVPEVLHYGFDYSENSRGLGPSEMAEAIAEGRPNRANTKMAYHVLDTIDQ
;
A
#
# COMPACT_ATOMS: atom_id res chain seq x y z
N ILE A 1 3.93 -12.83 2.87
CA ILE A 1 3.85 -11.44 3.32
C ILE A 1 3.00 -10.60 2.37
N CYS A 2 3.07 -10.81 1.05
CA CYS A 2 2.28 -10.05 0.08
C CYS A 2 0.78 -10.29 0.20
N TYR A 3 0.33 -11.50 0.46
CA TYR A 3 -1.10 -11.83 0.66
C TYR A 3 -1.71 -11.27 1.94
N ASP A 4 -0.89 -10.83 2.89
CA ASP A 4 -1.34 -10.23 4.14
C ASP A 4 -1.21 -8.71 4.11
N PHE A 5 0.01 -8.19 4.00
CA PHE A 5 0.28 -6.76 3.96
C PHE A 5 0.20 -6.14 2.55
N GLY A 6 0.72 -6.83 1.54
CA GLY A 6 0.81 -6.30 0.18
C GLY A 6 -0.53 -5.91 -0.42
N VAL A 7 -1.60 -6.63 -0.06
CA VAL A 7 -2.96 -6.37 -0.58
C VAL A 7 -3.47 -4.96 -0.26
N TYR A 8 -3.12 -4.37 0.88
CA TYR A 8 -3.54 -3.00 1.24
C TYR A 8 -2.93 -1.98 0.28
N TYR A 9 -1.64 -2.08 0.05
CA TYR A 9 -0.88 -1.15 -0.78
C TYR A 9 -1.19 -1.31 -2.27
N LEU A 10 -1.27 -2.55 -2.76
CA LEU A 10 -1.64 -2.83 -4.15
C LEU A 10 -3.08 -2.39 -4.45
N THR A 11 -4.01 -2.58 -3.51
CA THR A 11 -5.38 -2.07 -3.65
C THR A 11 -5.39 -0.55 -3.78
N ALA A 12 -4.61 0.16 -2.97
CA ALA A 12 -4.49 1.62 -3.06
C ALA A 12 -3.87 2.04 -4.42
N ILE A 13 -2.80 1.37 -4.87
CA ILE A 13 -2.16 1.62 -6.16
C ILE A 13 -3.16 1.41 -7.32
N VAL A 14 -3.85 0.28 -7.34
CA VAL A 14 -4.85 -0.04 -8.37
C VAL A 14 -6.03 0.93 -8.34
N SER A 15 -6.47 1.36 -7.15
CA SER A 15 -7.53 2.36 -7.02
C SER A 15 -7.15 3.71 -7.62
N LEU A 16 -5.90 4.13 -7.48
CA LEU A 16 -5.42 5.43 -7.95
C LEU A 16 -5.01 5.42 -9.42
N PHE A 17 -4.39 4.35 -9.89
CA PHE A 17 -3.76 4.31 -11.21
C PHE A 17 -4.41 3.34 -12.18
N GLY A 18 -5.44 2.61 -11.75
CA GLY A 18 -6.06 1.58 -12.57
C GLY A 18 -5.29 0.25 -12.57
N PRO A 19 -5.61 -0.66 -13.50
CA PRO A 19 -5.06 -2.01 -13.45
C PRO A 19 -3.57 -2.07 -13.83
N VAL A 20 -2.88 -3.00 -13.20
CA VAL A 20 -1.52 -3.41 -13.55
C VAL A 20 -1.55 -4.15 -14.88
N ASP A 21 -0.56 -3.91 -15.73
CA ASP A 21 -0.36 -4.58 -17.02
C ASP A 21 0.79 -5.58 -16.94
N ARG A 22 1.89 -5.21 -16.30
CA ARG A 22 3.09 -6.04 -16.18
C ARG A 22 3.75 -5.90 -14.82
N VAL A 23 4.29 -7.01 -14.33
CA VAL A 23 5.02 -7.11 -13.08
C VAL A 23 6.42 -7.66 -13.35
N VAL A 24 7.44 -7.11 -12.70
CA VAL A 24 8.80 -7.65 -12.66
C VAL A 24 9.28 -7.63 -11.22
N SER A 25 9.49 -8.81 -10.65
CA SER A 25 9.80 -8.94 -9.22
C SER A 25 11.09 -9.68 -8.95
N SER A 26 11.75 -9.31 -7.86
CA SER A 26 12.78 -10.09 -7.18
C SER A 26 12.25 -10.49 -5.82
N VAL A 27 12.15 -11.81 -5.60
CA VAL A 27 11.56 -12.38 -4.38
C VAL A 27 12.62 -13.22 -3.67
N ARG A 28 12.73 -13.06 -2.35
CA ARG A 28 13.69 -13.76 -1.50
C ARG A 28 13.08 -14.20 -0.18
N ASN A 29 13.58 -15.29 0.35
CA ASN A 29 13.47 -15.66 1.75
C ASN A 29 14.88 -15.67 2.35
N LEU A 30 15.24 -14.68 3.16
CA LEU A 30 16.56 -14.58 3.81
C LEU A 30 16.55 -15.06 5.26
N ALA A 31 15.38 -15.34 5.82
CA ALA A 31 15.21 -15.72 7.22
C ALA A 31 14.29 -16.95 7.33
N ALA A 32 14.80 -18.11 6.87
CA ALA A 32 14.06 -19.37 6.90
C ALA A 32 13.68 -19.84 8.32
N LYS A 33 14.38 -19.31 9.34
CA LYS A 33 14.05 -19.51 10.75
C LYS A 33 13.84 -18.17 11.43
N ARG A 34 12.79 -18.08 12.24
CA ARG A 34 12.42 -16.87 12.97
C ARG A 34 12.11 -17.19 14.41
N VAL A 35 12.22 -16.19 15.26
CA VAL A 35 11.81 -16.28 16.67
C VAL A 35 10.51 -15.50 16.85
N ASN A 36 9.55 -16.08 17.53
CA ASN A 36 8.33 -15.39 17.90
C ASN A 36 8.64 -14.32 18.94
N ILE A 37 8.47 -13.05 18.56
CA ILE A 37 8.71 -11.88 19.41
C ILE A 37 7.41 -11.16 19.81
N ILE A 38 6.25 -11.78 19.63
CA ILE A 38 4.94 -11.19 19.95
C ILE A 38 4.75 -11.27 21.49
N PRO A 39 4.73 -10.13 22.21
CA PRO A 39 4.54 -10.13 23.65
C PRO A 39 3.19 -10.76 24.03
N GLY A 40 3.22 -11.65 25.01
CA GLY A 40 2.01 -12.35 25.49
C GLY A 40 1.62 -13.57 24.68
N SER A 41 2.30 -13.90 23.58
CA SER A 41 2.13 -15.17 22.89
C SER A 41 2.63 -16.33 23.76
N PRO A 42 1.91 -17.47 23.84
CA PRO A 42 2.40 -18.67 24.52
C PRO A 42 3.72 -19.21 23.92
N GLU A 43 4.00 -18.87 22.68
CA GLU A 43 5.18 -19.30 21.93
C GLU A 43 6.27 -18.22 21.89
N TYR A 44 6.18 -17.19 22.75
CA TYR A 44 7.18 -16.13 22.83
C TYR A 44 8.59 -16.69 23.04
N GLY A 45 9.54 -16.27 22.22
CA GLY A 45 10.92 -16.72 22.27
C GLY A 45 11.19 -18.07 21.58
N GLN A 46 10.17 -18.77 21.10
CA GLN A 46 10.35 -20.03 20.36
C GLN A 46 10.75 -19.76 18.91
N GLU A 47 11.63 -20.63 18.40
CA GLU A 47 12.01 -20.65 16.97
C GLU A 47 10.95 -21.40 16.16
N PHE A 48 10.68 -20.89 14.95
CA PHE A 48 9.79 -21.55 13.99
C PHE A 48 10.33 -21.44 12.56
N ASP A 49 9.97 -22.39 11.72
CA ASP A 49 10.32 -22.37 10.30
C ASP A 49 9.42 -21.40 9.54
N TYR A 50 10.03 -20.52 8.73
CA TYR A 50 9.37 -19.56 7.87
C TYR A 50 9.66 -19.87 6.41
N THR A 51 8.66 -20.38 5.70
CA THR A 51 8.82 -20.92 4.33
C THR A 51 8.40 -19.94 3.24
N ASN A 52 7.70 -18.86 3.60
CA ASN A 52 7.22 -17.86 2.66
C ASN A 52 8.32 -16.85 2.29
N GLU A 53 8.04 -16.04 1.29
CA GLU A 53 8.87 -14.89 0.93
C GLU A 53 8.98 -13.90 2.10
N SER A 54 10.18 -13.39 2.35
CA SER A 54 10.44 -12.37 3.36
C SER A 54 10.72 -11.00 2.75
N GLN A 55 11.18 -10.98 1.51
CA GLN A 55 11.45 -9.76 0.76
C GLN A 55 10.88 -9.86 -0.65
N VAL A 56 10.17 -8.82 -1.06
CA VAL A 56 9.62 -8.66 -2.40
C VAL A 56 9.91 -7.25 -2.90
N PHE A 57 10.62 -7.14 -4.01
CA PHE A 57 10.93 -5.89 -4.71
C PHE A 57 10.38 -5.99 -6.12
N THR A 58 9.44 -5.12 -6.44
CA THR A 58 8.65 -5.22 -7.66
C THR A 58 8.63 -3.91 -8.43
N ILE A 59 8.74 -4.00 -9.76
CA ILE A 59 8.37 -2.95 -10.70
C ILE A 59 6.97 -3.26 -11.20
N LEU A 60 6.08 -2.27 -11.11
CA LEU A 60 4.71 -2.32 -11.60
C LEU A 60 4.58 -1.40 -12.82
N GLU A 61 4.07 -1.91 -13.92
CA GLU A 61 3.67 -1.12 -15.09
C GLU A 61 2.15 -1.15 -15.20
N MET A 62 1.54 0.03 -15.18
CA MET A 62 0.09 0.17 -15.22
C MET A 62 -0.39 0.28 -16.68
N LYS A 63 -1.60 -0.15 -16.98
CA LYS A 63 -2.17 -0.06 -18.34
C LYS A 63 -2.25 1.37 -18.91
N ASN A 64 -2.27 2.38 -18.06
CA ASN A 64 -2.25 3.79 -18.47
C ASN A 64 -0.85 4.37 -18.66
N GLY A 65 0.21 3.55 -18.56
CA GLY A 65 1.61 3.96 -18.75
C GLY A 65 2.29 4.50 -17.49
N VAL A 66 1.61 4.56 -16.34
CA VAL A 66 2.27 4.85 -15.07
C VAL A 66 3.16 3.68 -14.68
N THR A 67 4.36 3.96 -14.20
CA THR A 67 5.30 2.95 -13.68
C THR A 67 5.63 3.28 -12.24
N GLY A 68 5.69 2.28 -11.40
CA GLY A 68 6.03 2.41 -9.99
C GLY A 68 6.84 1.25 -9.46
N THR A 69 7.26 1.38 -8.22
CA THR A 69 7.90 0.30 -7.46
C THR A 69 7.05 -0.03 -6.25
N PHE A 70 7.01 -1.32 -5.93
CA PHE A 70 6.38 -1.84 -4.73
C PHE A 70 7.40 -2.70 -3.99
N CYS A 71 7.59 -2.44 -2.70
CA CYS A 71 8.54 -3.15 -1.87
C CYS A 71 7.89 -3.58 -0.56
N VAL A 72 8.04 -4.87 -0.24
CA VAL A 72 7.72 -5.42 1.09
C VAL A 72 8.96 -6.09 1.64
N ASN A 73 9.38 -5.67 2.82
CA ASN A 73 10.54 -6.24 3.50
C ASN A 73 10.18 -6.65 4.93
N GLY A 74 9.95 -7.93 5.13
CA GLY A 74 9.65 -8.54 6.43
C GLY A 74 10.88 -8.93 7.25
N ASP A 75 12.10 -8.68 6.75
CA ASP A 75 13.35 -8.93 7.46
C ASP A 75 13.89 -7.66 8.17
N SER A 76 13.23 -6.52 7.98
CA SER A 76 13.59 -5.28 8.64
C SER A 76 13.35 -5.40 10.16
N VAL A 77 14.33 -4.97 10.93
CA VAL A 77 14.24 -4.90 12.39
C VAL A 77 13.68 -3.55 12.89
N ILE A 78 13.50 -2.60 11.97
CA ILE A 78 12.93 -1.29 12.25
C ILE A 78 11.50 -1.29 11.76
N ASN A 79 10.58 -1.01 12.67
CA ASN A 79 9.18 -0.80 12.31
C ASN A 79 9.02 0.67 11.90
N ASP A 80 9.33 0.95 10.63
CA ASP A 80 9.14 2.26 10.02
C ASP A 80 7.81 2.31 9.29
N GLN A 81 7.33 3.52 9.07
CA GLN A 81 6.06 3.73 8.37
C GLN A 81 6.21 3.43 6.87
N ALA A 82 5.16 2.87 6.29
CA ALA A 82 5.09 2.68 4.85
C ALA A 82 5.20 4.03 4.12
N VAL A 83 6.03 4.06 3.09
CA VAL A 83 6.22 5.24 2.24
C VAL A 83 5.40 5.07 0.98
N PHE A 84 4.42 5.94 0.78
CA PHE A 84 3.64 5.98 -0.46
C PHE A 84 3.82 7.36 -1.10
N THR A 85 4.64 7.43 -2.15
CA THR A 85 4.99 8.68 -2.81
C THR A 85 4.62 8.63 -4.29
N ILE A 86 3.98 9.67 -4.78
CA ILE A 86 3.61 9.85 -6.18
C ILE A 86 4.43 11.01 -6.76
N TYR A 87 5.18 10.73 -7.81
CA TYR A 87 5.97 11.72 -8.55
C TYR A 87 5.20 12.15 -9.79
N GLY A 88 4.77 13.40 -9.81
CA GLY A 88 4.01 13.98 -10.91
C GLY A 88 4.73 15.15 -11.57
N LYS A 89 4.25 15.56 -12.75
CA LYS A 89 4.82 16.71 -13.50
C LYS A 89 4.69 18.04 -12.77
N LYS A 90 3.75 18.17 -11.83
CA LYS A 90 3.51 19.42 -11.08
C LYS A 90 4.14 19.42 -9.70
N GLY A 91 4.62 18.27 -9.22
CA GLY A 91 5.19 18.10 -7.88
C GLY A 91 5.06 16.68 -7.40
N ILE A 92 5.27 16.51 -6.11
CA ILE A 92 5.26 15.22 -5.42
C ILE A 92 4.11 15.19 -4.42
N LEU A 93 3.42 14.08 -4.32
CA LEU A 93 2.49 13.79 -3.24
C LEU A 93 3.08 12.70 -2.35
N LYS A 94 3.17 12.97 -1.05
CA LYS A 94 3.41 11.94 -0.04
C LYS A 94 2.07 11.61 0.60
N LEU A 95 1.65 10.37 0.43
CA LEU A 95 0.38 9.88 0.92
C LEU A 95 0.55 9.21 2.28
N VAL A 96 -0.56 9.04 2.96
CA VAL A 96 -0.66 8.26 4.21
C VAL A 96 -0.42 6.78 3.94
N ASP A 97 -0.10 6.05 5.00
CA ASP A 97 -0.06 4.59 4.94
C ASP A 97 -1.46 4.02 4.63
N PRO A 98 -1.66 3.31 3.49
CA PRO A 98 -2.95 2.72 3.14
C PRO A 98 -3.52 1.72 4.15
N ASN A 99 -2.72 1.23 5.07
CA ASN A 99 -3.18 0.38 6.17
C ASN A 99 -3.82 1.17 7.32
N ASN A 100 -3.83 2.50 7.22
CA ASN A 100 -4.46 3.42 8.16
C ASN A 100 -5.63 4.17 7.50
N PHE A 101 -6.58 4.65 8.30
CA PHE A 101 -7.76 5.38 7.80
C PHE A 101 -7.53 6.88 7.68
N GLY A 102 -6.46 7.41 8.21
CA GLY A 102 -6.19 8.84 8.23
C GLY A 102 -4.71 9.16 8.27
N GLY A 103 -4.41 10.44 8.27
CA GLY A 103 -3.07 11.00 8.28
C GLY A 103 -2.95 12.16 7.28
N ASP A 104 -1.79 12.79 7.25
CA ASP A 104 -1.55 13.94 6.40
C ASP A 104 -1.16 13.54 4.97
N VAL A 105 -1.74 14.20 3.99
CA VAL A 105 -1.25 14.20 2.62
C VAL A 105 -0.39 15.43 2.43
N VAL A 106 0.87 15.23 2.03
CA VAL A 106 1.81 16.34 1.84
C VAL A 106 2.06 16.53 0.36
N TYR A 107 1.83 17.74 -0.13
CA TYR A 107 2.18 18.17 -1.47
C TYR A 107 3.49 18.93 -1.46
N ILE A 108 4.40 18.57 -2.33
CA ILE A 108 5.67 19.28 -2.55
C ILE A 108 5.60 19.83 -3.99
N PRO A 109 5.38 21.13 -4.17
CA PRO A 109 5.25 21.72 -5.50
C PRO A 109 6.55 21.62 -6.30
N GLY A 110 6.42 21.49 -7.61
CA GLY A 110 7.56 21.55 -8.52
C GLY A 110 8.19 22.94 -8.50
N VAL A 111 9.52 23.00 -8.60
CA VAL A 111 10.29 24.24 -8.69
C VAL A 111 10.59 24.58 -10.16
N LYS A 112 10.80 25.87 -10.48
CA LYS A 112 11.09 26.31 -11.84
C LYS A 112 12.52 26.00 -12.26
N ASP A 113 13.43 25.96 -11.30
CA ASP A 113 14.82 25.60 -11.50
C ASP A 113 15.38 24.89 -10.26
N TRP A 114 16.49 24.17 -10.43
CA TRP A 114 17.08 23.33 -9.40
C TRP A 114 17.71 24.10 -8.22
N THR A 115 17.84 25.43 -8.31
CA THR A 115 18.35 26.26 -7.21
C THR A 115 17.25 26.65 -6.22
N GLN A 116 15.98 26.48 -6.59
CA GLN A 116 14.85 26.77 -5.73
C GLN A 116 14.56 25.60 -4.79
N GLN A 117 14.22 25.93 -3.56
CA GLN A 117 13.77 24.94 -2.59
C GLN A 117 12.23 24.89 -2.59
N ALA A 118 11.67 23.70 -2.82
CA ALA A 118 10.24 23.49 -2.68
C ALA A 118 9.84 23.54 -1.19
N VAL A 119 8.74 24.21 -0.91
CA VAL A 119 8.14 24.23 0.43
C VAL A 119 6.99 23.23 0.47
N PRO A 120 7.06 22.19 1.29
CA PRO A 120 5.97 21.23 1.45
C PRO A 120 4.72 21.89 2.05
N GLU A 121 3.56 21.47 1.57
CA GLU A 121 2.24 21.91 2.04
C GLU A 121 1.45 20.72 2.52
N VAL A 122 0.85 20.82 3.71
CA VAL A 122 -0.09 19.81 4.19
C VAL A 122 -1.45 20.10 3.55
N LEU A 123 -1.99 19.12 2.83
CA LEU A 123 -3.31 19.22 2.23
C LEU A 123 -4.36 18.78 3.25
N HIS A 124 -5.18 19.73 3.69
CA HIS A 124 -6.31 19.44 4.57
C HIS A 124 -7.51 19.00 3.73
N TYR A 125 -7.99 17.81 3.96
CA TYR A 125 -9.22 17.30 3.35
C TYR A 125 -10.25 17.00 4.45
N GLY A 126 -11.49 17.40 4.21
CA GLY A 126 -12.60 17.18 5.13
C GLY A 126 -13.13 15.74 5.02
N PHE A 127 -12.37 14.79 5.50
CA PHE A 127 -12.83 13.40 5.59
C PHE A 127 -12.98 13.01 7.06
N ASP A 128 -14.22 12.81 7.50
CA ASP A 128 -14.55 12.65 8.91
C ASP A 128 -14.27 11.24 9.47
N TYR A 129 -13.88 10.29 8.63
CA TYR A 129 -13.70 8.89 9.00
C TYR A 129 -12.22 8.49 9.09
N SER A 130 -11.40 9.35 9.67
CA SER A 130 -9.94 9.17 9.77
C SER A 130 -9.48 8.27 10.93
N GLU A 131 -10.37 7.92 11.83
CA GLU A 131 -10.11 6.97 12.91
C GLU A 131 -10.33 5.53 12.44
N ASN A 132 -10.23 4.55 13.31
CA ASN A 132 -10.35 3.13 12.96
C ASN A 132 -11.77 2.74 12.50
N SER A 133 -12.17 3.26 11.34
CA SER A 133 -13.53 3.19 10.79
C SER A 133 -13.77 1.91 9.98
N ARG A 134 -13.61 0.75 10.60
CA ARG A 134 -13.73 -0.56 9.92
C ARG A 134 -15.12 -0.87 9.36
N GLY A 135 -16.16 -0.17 9.79
CA GLY A 135 -17.50 -0.28 9.22
C GLY A 135 -17.70 0.49 7.90
N LEU A 136 -16.73 1.28 7.47
CA LEU A 136 -16.85 2.12 6.27
C LEU A 136 -17.04 1.30 4.98
N GLY A 137 -16.32 0.19 4.82
CA GLY A 137 -16.46 -0.70 3.67
C GLY A 137 -17.86 -1.29 3.51
N PRO A 138 -18.45 -1.95 4.54
CA PRO A 138 -19.83 -2.41 4.50
C PRO A 138 -20.85 -1.28 4.28
N SER A 139 -20.64 -0.10 4.85
CA SER A 139 -21.51 1.07 4.64
C SER A 139 -21.48 1.52 3.18
N GLU A 140 -20.30 1.65 2.57
CA GLU A 140 -20.15 2.00 1.16
C GLU A 140 -20.78 0.94 0.23
N MET A 141 -20.66 -0.34 0.59
CA MET A 141 -21.30 -1.42 -0.17
C MET A 141 -22.83 -1.31 -0.09
N ALA A 142 -23.41 -1.03 1.06
CA ALA A 142 -24.86 -0.86 1.21
C ALA A 142 -25.36 0.33 0.38
N GLU A 143 -24.65 1.45 0.40
CA GLU A 143 -24.95 2.63 -0.41
C GLU A 143 -24.88 2.31 -1.91
N ALA A 144 -23.81 1.63 -2.35
CA ALA A 144 -23.63 1.21 -3.74
C ALA A 144 -24.78 0.33 -4.24
N ILE A 145 -25.24 -0.60 -3.39
CA ILE A 145 -26.40 -1.46 -3.70
C ILE A 145 -27.68 -0.62 -3.85
N ALA A 146 -27.93 0.33 -2.94
CA ALA A 146 -29.09 1.21 -2.99
C ALA A 146 -29.11 2.11 -4.22
N GLU A 147 -27.93 2.54 -4.68
CA GLU A 147 -27.74 3.39 -5.85
C GLU A 147 -27.62 2.60 -7.18
N GLY A 148 -27.55 1.28 -7.13
CA GLY A 148 -27.38 0.43 -8.33
C GLY A 148 -26.02 0.58 -9.00
N ARG A 149 -24.99 0.98 -8.29
CA ARG A 149 -23.61 1.11 -8.77
C ARG A 149 -22.69 0.03 -8.20
N PRO A 150 -21.55 -0.26 -8.83
CA PRO A 150 -20.51 -1.09 -8.21
C PRO A 150 -19.97 -0.43 -6.94
N ASN A 151 -19.73 -1.24 -5.91
CA ASN A 151 -18.99 -0.79 -4.74
C ASN A 151 -17.50 -0.62 -5.06
N ARG A 152 -16.81 0.26 -4.32
CA ARG A 152 -15.40 0.60 -4.59
C ARG A 152 -14.46 -0.59 -4.38
N ALA A 153 -14.54 -1.23 -3.23
CA ALA A 153 -13.77 -2.44 -2.93
C ALA A 153 -14.51 -3.69 -3.41
N ASN A 154 -14.62 -3.86 -4.72
CA ASN A 154 -15.37 -4.96 -5.34
C ASN A 154 -14.49 -6.18 -5.64
N THR A 155 -15.14 -7.32 -5.90
CA THR A 155 -14.47 -8.59 -6.18
C THR A 155 -13.57 -8.53 -7.41
N LYS A 156 -13.90 -7.72 -8.42
CA LYS A 156 -13.07 -7.57 -9.62
C LYS A 156 -11.72 -6.91 -9.29
N MET A 157 -11.73 -5.88 -8.43
CA MET A 157 -10.51 -5.25 -7.94
C MET A 157 -9.72 -6.23 -7.07
N ALA A 158 -10.37 -6.90 -6.12
CA ALA A 158 -9.71 -7.86 -5.24
C ALA A 158 -9.05 -9.00 -6.03
N TYR A 159 -9.77 -9.54 -7.03
CA TYR A 159 -9.22 -10.59 -7.90
C TYR A 159 -8.00 -10.09 -8.68
N HIS A 160 -8.05 -8.88 -9.24
CA HIS A 160 -6.93 -8.30 -9.98
C HIS A 160 -5.69 -8.06 -9.08
N VAL A 161 -5.90 -7.64 -7.83
CA VAL A 161 -4.81 -7.48 -6.86
C VAL A 161 -4.16 -8.83 -6.53
N LEU A 162 -4.96 -9.88 -6.33
CA LEU A 162 -4.44 -11.24 -6.09
C LEU A 162 -3.68 -11.76 -7.32
N ASP A 163 -4.24 -11.61 -8.51
CA ASP A 163 -3.59 -11.98 -9.78
C ASP A 163 -2.23 -11.25 -9.97
N THR A 164 -2.16 -9.99 -9.55
CA THR A 164 -0.92 -9.21 -9.56
C THR A 164 0.13 -9.76 -8.59
N ILE A 165 -0.29 -10.32 -7.44
CA ILE A 165 0.63 -10.95 -6.48
C ILE A 165 1.13 -12.28 -6.99
N ASP A 166 0.31 -13.01 -7.74
CA ASP A 166 0.66 -14.34 -8.28
C ASP A 166 1.61 -14.28 -9.49
N GLN A 167 1.74 -13.14 -10.15
CA GLN A 167 2.66 -12.91 -11.27
C GLN A 167 4.11 -12.69 -10.81
#